data_dc09edc4f59712e40cec1a5620e13d12
#
_entry.id   dc09edc4f59712e40cec1a5620e13d12
#
_cell.length_a   1.000
_cell.length_b   1.000
_cell.length_c   1.000
_cell.angle_alpha   90.00
_cell.angle_beta   90.00
_cell.angle_gamma   90.00
#
_symmetry.space_group_name_H-M   'P 1'
#
loop_
_entity.id
_entity.type
_entity.pdbx_description
1 polymer ?
#
loop_
_entity_poly.entity_id
_entity_poly.type
_entity_poly.pdbx_seq_one_letter_code
_entity_poly.pdbx_strand_id
1 'polypeptide(L)'
;MSLQQLSKSERINSKKLIDRLFKGGGAKSMSAFPLRVVFMTEDADAHEPLAKMMVSVPKRYFKRAVKRNHVKRLVREAYRRNKQVLIDTLEAEEQRKALSLCFIWTDGNLRSYEEVERKIANLLQRIAEKIGKQADEETNQQ
;
A
#
# COMPACT_ATOMS: atom_id res chain seq x y z
N MET A 1 -13.02 19.54 4.69
CA MET A 1 -12.72 18.19 5.09
C MET A 1 -12.03 17.45 3.95
N SER A 2 -10.87 16.93 4.18
CA SER A 2 -10.09 16.32 3.12
C SER A 2 -10.48 14.85 2.92
N LEU A 3 -10.90 14.48 1.72
CA LEU A 3 -11.11 13.08 1.34
C LEU A 3 -9.81 12.29 1.33
N GLN A 4 -8.67 12.98 1.42
CA GLN A 4 -7.33 12.40 1.34
C GLN A 4 -6.71 12.14 2.72
N GLN A 5 -7.45 12.35 3.80
CA GLN A 5 -6.91 12.13 5.13
C GLN A 5 -6.69 10.64 5.40
N LEU A 6 -5.55 10.31 6.01
CA LEU A 6 -5.23 8.94 6.40
C LEU A 6 -5.66 8.71 7.84
N SER A 7 -6.73 7.95 8.04
CA SER A 7 -7.27 7.65 9.37
C SER A 7 -6.53 6.47 10.01
N LYS A 8 -6.74 6.27 11.31
CA LYS A 8 -6.17 5.13 12.04
C LYS A 8 -6.63 3.79 11.46
N SER A 9 -7.88 3.70 11.03
CA SER A 9 -8.42 2.46 10.46
C SER A 9 -7.77 2.08 9.14
N GLU A 10 -7.17 3.04 8.44
CA GLU A 10 -6.47 2.80 7.18
C GLU A 10 -5.01 2.37 7.39
N ARG A 11 -4.55 2.29 8.64
CA ARG A 11 -3.21 1.83 8.97
C ARG A 11 -3.24 0.39 9.46
N ILE A 12 -2.29 -0.42 8.98
CA ILE A 12 -2.15 -1.80 9.43
C ILE A 12 -1.43 -1.81 10.77
N ASN A 13 -2.09 -2.34 11.79
CA ASN A 13 -1.49 -2.52 13.11
C ASN A 13 -1.77 -3.91 13.69
N SER A 14 -2.45 -4.79 12.93
CA SER A 14 -2.76 -6.14 13.34
C SER A 14 -1.60 -7.08 13.01
N LYS A 15 -1.08 -7.77 14.02
CA LYS A 15 -0.01 -8.75 13.83
C LYS A 15 -0.47 -9.89 12.93
N LYS A 16 -1.72 -10.32 13.04
CA LYS A 16 -2.28 -11.38 12.19
C LYS A 16 -2.28 -10.99 10.73
N LEU A 17 -2.66 -9.74 10.44
CA LEU A 17 -2.68 -9.24 9.07
C LEU A 17 -1.26 -9.13 8.51
N ILE A 18 -0.31 -8.66 9.32
CA ILE A 18 1.09 -8.57 8.92
C ILE A 18 1.65 -9.97 8.61
N ASP A 19 1.35 -10.95 9.47
CA ASP A 19 1.81 -12.32 9.26
C ASP A 19 1.24 -12.91 7.97
N ARG A 20 -0.06 -12.68 7.68
CA ARG A 20 -0.67 -13.16 6.44
C ARG A 20 -0.01 -12.52 5.23
N LEU A 21 0.32 -11.24 5.32
CA LEU A 21 0.93 -10.50 4.22
C LEU A 21 2.31 -11.05 3.86
N PHE A 22 3.09 -11.47 4.86
CA PHE A 22 4.47 -11.96 4.63
C PHE A 22 4.61 -13.48 4.62
N LYS A 23 3.71 -14.21 5.25
CA LYS A 23 3.82 -15.66 5.41
C LYS A 23 2.70 -16.45 4.75
N GLY A 24 1.62 -15.79 4.36
CA GLY A 24 0.42 -16.47 3.87
C GLY A 24 0.49 -17.00 2.43
N GLY A 25 1.51 -16.66 1.67
CA GLY A 25 1.69 -17.16 0.30
C GLY A 25 0.80 -16.53 -0.76
N GLY A 26 -0.19 -15.71 -0.37
CA GLY A 26 -1.11 -15.07 -1.32
C GLY A 26 -0.73 -13.64 -1.71
N ALA A 27 0.33 -13.11 -1.14
CA ALA A 27 0.72 -11.73 -1.40
C ALA A 27 1.57 -11.62 -2.67
N LYS A 28 1.44 -10.47 -3.34
CA LYS A 28 2.22 -10.13 -4.52
C LYS A 28 3.16 -8.98 -4.18
N SER A 29 4.21 -8.79 -4.97
CA SER A 29 5.13 -7.67 -4.74
C SER A 29 5.48 -6.96 -6.03
N MET A 30 5.77 -5.67 -5.90
CA MET A 30 6.26 -4.81 -6.99
C MET A 30 7.35 -3.92 -6.43
N SER A 31 8.24 -3.47 -7.32
CA SER A 31 9.33 -2.58 -6.93
C SER A 31 9.38 -1.33 -7.80
N ALA A 32 9.67 -0.21 -7.16
CA ALA A 32 10.05 1.05 -7.79
C ALA A 32 11.09 1.67 -6.87
N PHE A 33 12.37 1.35 -7.08
CA PHE A 33 13.45 1.76 -6.19
C PHE A 33 13.34 3.25 -5.83
N PRO A 34 13.45 3.65 -4.56
CA PRO A 34 13.89 2.89 -3.38
C PRO A 34 12.76 2.22 -2.59
N LEU A 35 11.66 1.91 -3.23
CA LEU A 35 10.51 1.29 -2.58
C LEU A 35 10.18 -0.06 -3.20
N ARG A 36 9.72 -0.95 -2.34
CA ARG A 36 9.09 -2.20 -2.71
C ARG A 36 7.74 -2.22 -1.99
N VAL A 37 6.73 -2.76 -2.62
CA VAL A 37 5.43 -2.94 -1.98
C VAL A 37 5.03 -4.40 -2.02
N VAL A 38 4.57 -4.91 -0.88
CA VAL A 38 3.94 -6.23 -0.77
C VAL A 38 2.47 -5.97 -0.52
N PHE A 39 1.59 -6.63 -1.27
CA PHE A 39 0.15 -6.36 -1.17
C PHE A 39 -0.67 -7.62 -1.39
N MET A 40 -1.88 -7.62 -0.84
CA MET A 40 -2.85 -8.71 -1.04
C MET A 40 -4.26 -8.16 -0.94
N THR A 41 -5.22 -8.86 -1.56
CA THR A 41 -6.64 -8.55 -1.42
C THR A 41 -7.34 -9.70 -0.71
N GLU A 42 -8.35 -9.38 0.09
CA GLU A 42 -9.21 -10.33 0.79
C GLU A 42 -10.66 -9.87 0.66
N ASP A 43 -11.58 -10.78 0.85
CA ASP A 43 -12.99 -10.42 0.95
C ASP A 43 -13.18 -9.52 2.17
N ALA A 44 -13.98 -8.49 2.03
CA ALA A 44 -14.18 -7.50 3.09
C ALA A 44 -15.66 -7.29 3.38
N ASP A 45 -15.98 -7.00 4.65
CA ASP A 45 -17.33 -6.58 5.01
C ASP A 45 -17.50 -5.07 4.76
N ALA A 46 -18.74 -4.60 4.90
CA ALA A 46 -19.10 -3.22 4.57
C ALA A 46 -18.45 -2.18 5.49
N HIS A 47 -17.93 -2.59 6.64
CA HIS A 47 -17.38 -1.67 7.65
C HIS A 47 -15.87 -1.53 7.56
N GLU A 48 -15.19 -2.42 6.82
CA GLU A 48 -13.74 -2.36 6.69
C GLU A 48 -13.32 -1.30 5.67
N PRO A 49 -12.23 -0.57 5.91
CA PRO A 49 -11.65 0.27 4.88
C PRO A 49 -11.26 -0.55 3.66
N LEU A 50 -11.42 0.02 2.47
CA LEU A 50 -11.05 -0.65 1.22
C LEU A 50 -9.55 -0.86 1.10
N ALA A 51 -8.75 0.01 1.70
CA ALA A 51 -7.30 -0.11 1.65
C ALA A 51 -6.68 0.23 3.00
N LYS A 52 -5.72 -0.58 3.41
CA LYS A 52 -4.92 -0.35 4.62
C LYS A 52 -3.45 -0.44 4.26
N MET A 53 -2.61 0.38 4.91
CA MET A 53 -1.20 0.42 4.58
C MET A 53 -0.32 0.46 5.82
N MET A 54 0.92 0.01 5.64
CA MET A 54 1.98 0.19 6.63
C MET A 54 3.29 0.49 5.89
N VAL A 55 4.26 1.02 6.62
CA VAL A 55 5.59 1.31 6.08
C VAL A 55 6.63 0.62 6.96
N SER A 56 7.56 -0.07 6.32
CA SER A 56 8.69 -0.70 7.00
C SER A 56 9.99 -0.06 6.52
N VAL A 57 10.80 0.42 7.46
CA VAL A 57 12.13 0.96 7.16
C VAL A 57 13.14 0.14 7.98
N PRO A 58 13.86 -0.80 7.34
CA PRO A 58 14.79 -1.68 8.08
C PRO A 58 15.88 -0.90 8.79
N LYS A 59 16.25 -1.35 10.00
CA LYS A 59 17.29 -0.71 10.81
C LYS A 59 18.65 -0.72 10.13
N ARG A 60 18.91 -1.69 9.25
CA ARG A 60 20.19 -1.78 8.53
C ARG A 60 20.44 -0.56 7.64
N TYR A 61 19.37 0.12 7.20
CA TYR A 61 19.53 1.32 6.38
C TYR A 61 19.71 2.58 7.22
N PHE A 62 19.00 2.70 8.34
CA PHE A 62 19.10 3.86 9.22
C PHE A 62 19.04 3.39 10.67
N LYS A 63 20.16 3.49 11.36
CA LYS A 63 20.25 3.06 12.78
C LYS A 63 19.40 3.92 13.71
N ARG A 64 19.29 5.23 13.40
CA ARG A 64 18.54 6.17 14.24
C ARG A 64 17.05 6.14 13.92
N ALA A 65 16.22 6.04 14.94
CA ALA A 65 14.77 6.03 14.79
C ALA A 65 14.26 7.32 14.14
N VAL A 66 14.91 8.46 14.40
CA VAL A 66 14.51 9.75 13.84
C VAL A 66 14.51 9.69 12.31
N LYS A 67 15.55 9.10 11.71
CA LYS A 67 15.64 8.99 10.24
C LYS A 67 14.60 8.01 9.70
N ARG A 68 14.40 6.88 10.38
CA ARG A 68 13.39 5.91 9.97
C ARG A 68 11.99 6.53 10.03
N ASN A 69 11.70 7.28 11.08
CA ASN A 69 10.41 7.95 11.23
C ASN A 69 10.20 9.02 10.17
N HIS A 70 11.27 9.72 9.79
CA HIS A 70 11.21 10.69 8.70
C HIS A 70 10.81 10.04 7.38
N VAL A 71 11.45 8.92 7.03
CA VAL A 71 11.12 8.16 5.81
C VAL A 71 9.67 7.68 5.85
N LYS A 72 9.25 7.11 6.98
CA LYS A 72 7.86 6.65 7.14
C LYS A 72 6.87 7.78 6.91
N ARG A 73 7.17 8.97 7.41
CA ARG A 73 6.31 10.15 7.24
C ARG A 73 6.20 10.55 5.77
N LEU A 74 7.32 10.55 5.04
CA LEU A 74 7.31 10.84 3.60
C LEU A 74 6.43 9.86 2.83
N VAL A 75 6.57 8.57 3.12
CA VAL A 75 5.81 7.52 2.43
C VAL A 75 4.32 7.65 2.75
N ARG A 76 3.97 7.85 4.03
CA ARG A 76 2.56 8.01 4.42
C ARG A 76 1.93 9.22 3.76
N GLU A 77 2.65 10.33 3.68
CA GLU A 77 2.14 11.55 3.05
C GLU A 77 1.93 11.34 1.55
N ALA A 78 2.88 10.71 0.88
CA ALA A 78 2.77 10.40 -0.55
C ALA A 78 1.58 9.46 -0.81
N TYR A 79 1.41 8.44 0.03
CA TYR A 79 0.27 7.52 -0.07
C TYR A 79 -1.05 8.27 0.14
N ARG A 80 -1.14 9.06 1.20
CA ARG A 80 -2.36 9.82 1.51
C ARG A 80 -2.82 10.66 0.31
N ARG A 81 -1.88 11.30 -0.37
CA ARG A 81 -2.19 12.19 -1.50
C ARG A 81 -2.51 11.45 -2.80
N ASN A 82 -2.12 10.19 -2.91
CA ASN A 82 -2.25 9.44 -4.17
C ASN A 82 -3.14 8.21 -4.07
N LYS A 83 -3.72 7.91 -2.92
CA LYS A 83 -4.49 6.69 -2.69
C LYS A 83 -5.81 6.62 -3.46
N GLN A 84 -6.32 7.74 -3.96
CA GLN A 84 -7.65 7.78 -4.56
C GLN A 84 -7.79 6.84 -5.76
N VAL A 85 -6.72 6.65 -6.53
CA VAL A 85 -6.74 5.72 -7.66
C VAL A 85 -7.05 4.28 -7.21
N LEU A 86 -6.52 3.88 -6.05
CA LEU A 86 -6.82 2.56 -5.48
C LEU A 86 -8.25 2.47 -5.01
N ILE A 87 -8.71 3.49 -4.29
CA ILE A 87 -10.07 3.52 -3.74
C ILE A 87 -11.09 3.45 -4.87
N ASP A 88 -10.89 4.24 -5.93
CA ASP A 88 -11.80 4.24 -7.09
C ASP A 88 -11.84 2.88 -7.76
N THR A 89 -10.69 2.22 -7.91
CA THR A 89 -10.62 0.90 -8.52
C THR A 89 -11.34 -0.14 -7.67
N LEU A 90 -11.12 -0.11 -6.35
CA LEU A 90 -11.75 -1.06 -5.44
C LEU A 90 -13.26 -0.84 -5.33
N GLU A 91 -13.72 0.41 -5.35
CA GLU A 91 -15.14 0.75 -5.32
C GLU A 91 -15.87 0.30 -6.59
N ALA A 92 -15.17 0.26 -7.72
CA ALA A 92 -15.76 -0.15 -9.00
C ALA A 92 -16.02 -1.66 -9.09
N GLU A 93 -15.47 -2.45 -8.17
CA GLU A 93 -15.66 -3.90 -8.19
C GLU A 93 -17.00 -4.31 -7.60
N GLU A 94 -17.65 -5.30 -8.22
CA GLU A 94 -18.94 -5.81 -7.75
C GLU A 94 -18.80 -6.44 -6.36
N GLN A 95 -17.74 -7.20 -6.14
CA GLN A 95 -17.48 -7.84 -4.85
C GLN A 95 -16.54 -6.99 -4.04
N ARG A 96 -16.92 -6.66 -2.81
CA ARG A 96 -16.10 -5.81 -1.94
C ARG A 96 -14.83 -6.54 -1.53
N LYS A 97 -13.68 -5.97 -1.87
CA LYS A 97 -12.35 -6.46 -1.51
C LYS A 97 -11.63 -5.43 -0.68
N ALA A 98 -10.86 -5.91 0.30
CA ALA A 98 -9.96 -5.06 1.08
C ALA A 98 -8.53 -5.31 0.62
N LEU A 99 -7.80 -4.25 0.35
CA LEU A 99 -6.40 -4.28 -0.07
C LEU A 99 -5.51 -3.92 1.12
N SER A 100 -4.52 -4.76 1.36
CA SER A 100 -3.49 -4.49 2.39
C SER A 100 -2.16 -4.29 1.69
N LEU A 101 -1.44 -3.20 2.06
CA LEU A 101 -0.16 -2.84 1.45
C LEU A 101 0.90 -2.63 2.52
N CYS A 102 2.10 -3.17 2.27
CA CYS A 102 3.27 -2.83 3.07
C CYS A 102 4.34 -2.25 2.15
N PHE A 103 4.66 -0.97 2.35
CA PHE A 103 5.76 -0.33 1.63
C PHE A 103 7.05 -0.57 2.40
N ILE A 104 8.08 -1.04 1.70
CA ILE A 104 9.37 -1.37 2.29
C ILE A 104 10.43 -0.47 1.66
N TRP A 105 11.16 0.28 2.50
CA TRP A 105 12.26 1.12 2.04
C TRP A 105 13.49 0.26 1.82
N THR A 106 14.19 0.44 0.69
CA THR A 106 15.30 -0.42 0.30
C THR A 106 16.59 0.35 0.00
N ASP A 107 16.77 1.53 0.61
CA ASP A 107 17.92 2.39 0.35
C ASP A 107 18.48 2.97 1.66
N GLY A 108 19.80 3.09 1.72
CA GLY A 108 20.49 3.70 2.86
C GLY A 108 20.53 5.22 2.82
N ASN A 109 19.98 5.86 1.80
CA ASN A 109 20.01 7.30 1.62
C ASN A 109 18.63 7.91 1.79
N LEU A 110 18.59 9.12 2.34
CA LEU A 110 17.36 9.91 2.37
C LEU A 110 17.09 10.48 0.98
N ARG A 111 15.81 10.63 0.65
CA ARG A 111 15.39 11.15 -0.64
C ARG A 111 14.35 12.24 -0.47
N SER A 112 14.19 13.08 -1.50
CA SER A 112 13.23 14.16 -1.46
C SER A 112 11.81 13.62 -1.45
N TYR A 113 10.88 14.40 -0.93
CA TYR A 113 9.46 14.05 -0.95
C TYR A 113 8.96 13.85 -2.39
N GLU A 114 9.38 14.74 -3.30
CA GLU A 114 8.95 14.67 -4.71
C GLU A 114 9.35 13.35 -5.36
N GLU A 115 10.55 12.86 -5.07
CA GLU A 115 11.00 11.57 -5.58
C GLU A 115 10.19 10.43 -4.98
N VAL A 116 9.96 10.45 -3.67
CA VAL A 116 9.15 9.43 -2.98
C VAL A 116 7.73 9.45 -3.53
N GLU A 117 7.13 10.62 -3.70
CA GLU A 117 5.76 10.73 -4.24
C GLU A 117 5.67 10.13 -5.65
N ARG A 118 6.64 10.40 -6.49
CA ARG A 118 6.66 9.85 -7.86
C ARG A 118 6.66 8.32 -7.84
N LYS A 119 7.46 7.72 -6.96
CA LYS A 119 7.55 6.26 -6.86
C LYS A 119 6.29 5.66 -6.28
N ILE A 120 5.71 6.29 -5.26
CA ILE A 120 4.44 5.85 -4.67
C ILE A 120 3.34 5.92 -5.72
N ALA A 121 3.20 7.05 -6.42
CA ALA A 121 2.17 7.21 -7.45
C ALA A 121 2.30 6.13 -8.53
N ASN A 122 3.52 5.82 -8.95
CA ASN A 122 3.79 4.75 -9.93
C ASN A 122 3.32 3.40 -9.40
N LEU A 123 3.68 3.06 -8.16
CA LEU A 123 3.28 1.77 -7.57
C LEU A 123 1.77 1.66 -7.42
N LEU A 124 1.11 2.72 -6.95
CA LEU A 124 -0.34 2.69 -6.76
C LEU A 124 -1.08 2.54 -8.09
N GLN A 125 -0.61 3.21 -9.13
CA GLN A 125 -1.20 3.08 -10.47
C GLN A 125 -1.05 1.65 -10.98
N ARG A 126 0.12 1.04 -10.83
CA ARG A 126 0.37 -0.33 -11.26
C ARG A 126 -0.47 -1.35 -10.49
N ILE A 127 -0.64 -1.15 -9.19
CA ILE A 127 -1.49 -2.00 -8.37
C ILE A 127 -2.94 -1.89 -8.82
N ALA A 128 -3.43 -0.66 -9.05
CA ALA A 128 -4.80 -0.43 -9.50
C ALA A 128 -5.06 -1.13 -10.84
N GLU A 129 -4.14 -1.05 -11.79
CA GLU A 129 -4.26 -1.74 -13.07
C GLU A 129 -4.31 -3.25 -12.90
N LYS A 130 -3.48 -3.79 -12.00
CA LYS A 130 -3.45 -5.24 -11.75
C LYS A 130 -4.76 -5.74 -11.12
N ILE A 131 -5.31 -5.00 -10.18
CA ILE A 131 -6.59 -5.33 -9.56
C ILE A 131 -7.71 -5.28 -10.60
N GLY A 132 -7.74 -4.27 -11.45
CA GLY A 132 -8.73 -4.13 -12.50
C GLY A 132 -8.68 -5.29 -13.49
N LYS A 133 -7.49 -5.72 -13.89
CA LYS A 133 -7.31 -6.86 -14.80
C LYS A 133 -7.79 -8.17 -14.18
N GLN A 134 -7.52 -8.40 -12.90
CA GLN A 134 -7.97 -9.61 -12.20
C GLN A 134 -9.49 -9.69 -12.15
N ALA A 135 -10.15 -8.56 -11.89
CA ALA A 135 -11.61 -8.51 -11.87
C ALA A 135 -12.20 -8.83 -13.25
N ASP A 136 -11.59 -8.28 -14.31
CA ASP A 136 -12.02 -8.56 -15.70
C ASP A 136 -11.84 -10.03 -16.06
N GLU A 137 -10.71 -10.63 -15.68
CA GLU A 137 -10.44 -12.05 -15.93
C GLU A 137 -11.44 -12.96 -15.19
N GLU A 138 -11.73 -12.64 -13.94
CA GLU A 138 -12.72 -13.40 -13.16
C GLU A 138 -14.12 -13.31 -13.78
N THR A 139 -14.49 -12.15 -14.28
CA THR A 139 -15.78 -11.94 -14.95
C THR A 139 -15.85 -12.74 -16.25
N ASN A 140 -14.76 -12.78 -17.01
CA ASN A 140 -14.71 -13.49 -18.29
C ASN A 140 -14.70 -15.01 -18.16
N GLN A 141 -14.35 -15.53 -16.97
CA GLN A 141 -14.33 -16.96 -16.71
C GLN A 141 -15.70 -17.52 -16.27
N GLN A 142 -16.66 -16.64 -16.07
CA GLN A 142 -18.02 -17.01 -15.73
C GLN A 142 -18.89 -17.03 -16.98
#